data_6301fba4c8a27516fa69708eb8ad1749
#
_entry.id   6301fba4c8a27516fa69708eb8ad1749
#
_cell.length_a   1.000
_cell.length_b   1.000
_cell.length_c   1.000
_cell.angle_alpha   90.00
_cell.angle_beta   90.00
_cell.angle_gamma   90.00
#
_symmetry.space_group_name_H-M   'P 1'
#
loop_
_entity.id
_entity.type
_entity.pdbx_description
1 polymer ?
#
loop_
_entity_poly.entity_id
_entity_poly.type
_entity_poly.pdbx_seq_one_letter_code
_entity_poly.pdbx_strand_id
1 'polypeptide(L)'
;MRIKVSIIFVALVTYWGYWLVQLNHKNTQSVAYNERGNILSELRRYDEAIENYRQAILIKVNYADAYNNLANAQRQKGQLEESVANYKEAIRFNNDHADAYSNLGIVLSEQGKFEEAVEQYRKALDLNHNLFQVHDHIASLLSQQGNIAGAISHYQQAITLYPAFAKAHNNLGSTLAGQGKFKEAIEYFEKAINIDPNYVDARSNLEFARSLSK
;
A
#
# COMPACT_ATOMS: atom_id res chain seq x y z
N MET A 1 12.14 2.56 -61.08
CA MET A 1 11.75 1.75 -59.90
C MET A 1 12.39 2.27 -58.58
N ARG A 2 13.66 2.68 -58.55
CA ARG A 2 14.36 3.19 -57.35
C ARG A 2 13.74 4.45 -56.69
N ILE A 3 13.18 5.38 -57.45
CA ILE A 3 12.62 6.66 -56.95
C ILE A 3 11.32 6.44 -56.13
N LYS A 4 10.44 5.52 -56.56
CA LYS A 4 9.20 5.23 -55.81
C LYS A 4 9.45 4.58 -54.44
N VAL A 5 10.48 3.73 -54.35
CA VAL A 5 10.87 3.10 -53.06
C VAL A 5 11.42 4.13 -52.08
N SER A 6 12.18 5.12 -52.56
CA SER A 6 12.74 6.19 -51.73
C SER A 6 11.66 7.11 -51.15
N ILE A 7 10.63 7.46 -51.91
CA ILE A 7 9.52 8.31 -51.47
C ILE A 7 8.68 7.58 -50.40
N ILE A 8 8.38 6.30 -50.58
CA ILE A 8 7.65 5.48 -49.59
C ILE A 8 8.45 5.35 -48.31
N PHE A 9 9.75 5.13 -48.39
CA PHE A 9 10.62 5.02 -47.20
C PHE A 9 10.66 6.34 -46.41
N VAL A 10 10.82 7.49 -47.07
CA VAL A 10 10.79 8.81 -46.41
C VAL A 10 9.42 9.07 -45.76
N ALA A 11 8.32 8.75 -46.42
CA ALA A 11 6.98 8.91 -45.88
C ALA A 11 6.76 8.03 -44.64
N LEU A 12 7.24 6.79 -44.64
CA LEU A 12 7.17 5.92 -43.46
C LEU A 12 8.01 6.46 -42.29
N VAL A 13 9.22 6.92 -42.53
CA VAL A 13 10.09 7.48 -41.48
C VAL A 13 9.48 8.74 -40.87
N THR A 14 8.92 9.64 -41.69
CA THR A 14 8.25 10.85 -41.19
C THR A 14 6.98 10.52 -40.43
N TYR A 15 6.17 9.55 -40.86
CA TYR A 15 4.97 9.09 -40.16
C TYR A 15 5.33 8.44 -38.81
N TRP A 16 6.36 7.58 -38.79
CA TRP A 16 6.86 6.98 -37.53
C TRP A 16 7.42 8.04 -36.58
N GLY A 17 8.17 9.00 -37.09
CA GLY A 17 8.68 10.12 -36.29
C GLY A 17 7.55 10.94 -35.65
N TYR A 18 6.54 11.30 -36.43
CA TYR A 18 5.36 12.02 -35.94
C TYR A 18 4.60 11.20 -34.88
N TRP A 19 4.39 9.90 -35.16
CA TRP A 19 3.71 9.00 -34.23
C TRP A 19 4.45 8.87 -32.89
N LEU A 20 5.78 8.74 -32.90
CA LEU A 20 6.61 8.69 -31.69
C LEU A 20 6.53 10.00 -30.89
N VAL A 21 6.51 11.15 -31.53
CA VAL A 21 6.35 12.45 -30.85
C VAL A 21 4.98 12.52 -30.17
N GLN A 22 3.90 12.10 -30.82
CA GLN A 22 2.56 12.09 -30.27
C GLN A 22 2.45 11.10 -29.09
N LEU A 23 3.04 9.93 -29.18
CA LEU A 23 3.07 8.94 -28.11
C LEU A 23 3.83 9.46 -26.89
N ASN A 24 4.99 10.11 -27.11
CA ASN A 24 5.76 10.72 -26.03
C ASN A 24 4.99 11.85 -25.35
N HIS A 25 4.31 12.70 -26.11
CA HIS A 25 3.47 13.77 -25.57
C HIS A 25 2.33 13.21 -24.70
N LYS A 26 1.62 12.17 -25.16
CA LYS A 26 0.58 11.49 -24.37
C LYS A 26 1.14 10.87 -23.09
N ASN A 27 2.29 10.21 -23.15
CA ASN A 27 2.94 9.66 -21.98
C ASN A 27 3.28 10.75 -20.94
N THR A 28 3.89 11.86 -21.37
CA THR A 28 4.21 12.99 -20.49
C THR A 28 2.95 13.57 -19.85
N GLN A 29 1.87 13.71 -20.63
CA GLN A 29 0.61 14.23 -20.14
C GLN A 29 -0.05 13.30 -19.12
N SER A 30 -0.04 11.97 -19.34
CA SER A 30 -0.60 11.02 -18.37
C SER A 30 0.18 11.01 -17.05
N VAL A 31 1.51 11.13 -17.10
CA VAL A 31 2.34 11.27 -15.91
C VAL A 31 2.02 12.55 -15.15
N ALA A 32 1.90 13.69 -15.84
CA ALA A 32 1.56 14.98 -15.22
C ALA A 32 0.20 14.95 -14.50
N TYR A 33 -0.80 14.31 -15.08
CA TYR A 33 -2.09 14.12 -14.40
C TYR A 33 -1.96 13.24 -13.15
N ASN A 34 -1.21 12.13 -13.23
CA ASN A 34 -0.99 11.28 -12.06
C ASN A 34 -0.26 12.02 -10.94
N GLU A 35 0.80 12.76 -11.23
CA GLU A 35 1.54 13.58 -10.26
C GLU A 35 0.65 14.65 -9.62
N ARG A 36 -0.18 15.34 -10.43
CA ARG A 36 -1.16 16.29 -9.90
C ARG A 36 -2.16 15.62 -8.98
N GLY A 37 -2.61 14.41 -9.32
CA GLY A 37 -3.45 13.59 -8.46
C GLY A 37 -2.77 13.28 -7.12
N ASN A 38 -1.47 12.94 -7.13
CA ASN A 38 -0.69 12.69 -5.91
C ASN A 38 -0.65 13.92 -5.00
N ILE A 39 -0.32 15.09 -5.55
CA ILE A 39 -0.32 16.36 -4.79
C ILE A 39 -1.69 16.64 -4.17
N LEU A 40 -2.76 16.46 -4.93
CA LEU A 40 -4.12 16.68 -4.43
C LEU A 40 -4.51 15.66 -3.34
N SER A 41 -4.07 14.42 -3.46
CA SER A 41 -4.27 13.38 -2.45
C SER A 41 -3.56 13.70 -1.14
N GLU A 42 -2.32 14.19 -1.20
CA GLU A 42 -1.57 14.67 -0.03
C GLU A 42 -2.28 15.85 0.67
N LEU A 43 -2.90 16.73 -0.11
CA LEU A 43 -3.76 17.82 0.39
C LEU A 43 -5.14 17.35 0.85
N ARG A 44 -5.42 16.05 0.85
CA ARG A 44 -6.72 15.41 1.16
C ARG A 44 -7.88 15.86 0.25
N ARG A 45 -7.58 16.41 -0.92
CA ARG A 45 -8.56 16.79 -1.94
C ARG A 45 -8.89 15.60 -2.84
N TYR A 46 -9.46 14.56 -2.24
CA TYR A 46 -9.59 13.24 -2.88
C TYR A 46 -10.47 13.26 -4.13
N ASP A 47 -11.53 14.08 -4.19
CA ASP A 47 -12.37 14.17 -5.39
C ASP A 47 -11.59 14.67 -6.60
N GLU A 48 -10.78 15.70 -6.40
CA GLU A 48 -9.97 16.26 -7.45
C GLU A 48 -8.79 15.35 -7.83
N ALA A 49 -8.24 14.63 -6.84
CA ALA A 49 -7.23 13.61 -7.09
C ALA A 49 -7.79 12.48 -7.97
N ILE A 50 -8.98 11.96 -7.65
CA ILE A 50 -9.69 10.93 -8.41
C ILE A 50 -9.88 11.37 -9.86
N GLU A 51 -10.31 12.60 -10.11
CA GLU A 51 -10.50 13.09 -11.48
C GLU A 51 -9.17 13.14 -12.23
N ASN A 52 -8.08 13.61 -11.60
CA ASN A 52 -6.78 13.63 -12.23
C ASN A 52 -6.24 12.21 -12.54
N TYR A 53 -6.40 11.25 -11.64
CA TYR A 53 -6.01 9.86 -11.92
C TYR A 53 -6.84 9.26 -13.06
N ARG A 54 -8.14 9.56 -13.15
CA ARG A 54 -8.99 9.16 -14.27
C ARG A 54 -8.50 9.74 -15.61
N GLN A 55 -8.08 11.00 -15.63
CA GLN A 55 -7.49 11.62 -16.81
C GLN A 55 -6.16 10.95 -17.20
N ALA A 56 -5.31 10.60 -16.23
CA ALA A 56 -4.09 9.84 -16.49
C ALA A 56 -4.39 8.48 -17.14
N ILE A 57 -5.37 7.76 -16.63
CA ILE A 57 -5.82 6.44 -17.13
C ILE A 57 -6.47 6.56 -18.52
N LEU A 58 -7.26 7.61 -18.77
CA LEU A 58 -7.88 7.85 -20.06
C LEU A 58 -6.82 8.02 -21.16
N ILE A 59 -5.71 8.67 -20.85
CA ILE A 59 -4.61 8.89 -21.78
C ILE A 59 -3.74 7.62 -21.93
N LYS A 60 -3.47 6.92 -20.82
CA LYS A 60 -2.65 5.72 -20.75
C LYS A 60 -3.41 4.61 -20.03
N VAL A 61 -4.16 3.82 -20.78
CA VAL A 61 -5.08 2.80 -20.26
C VAL A 61 -4.40 1.73 -19.39
N ASN A 62 -3.12 1.44 -19.61
CA ASN A 62 -2.34 0.44 -18.85
C ASN A 62 -1.43 1.07 -17.79
N TYR A 63 -1.85 2.18 -17.18
CA TYR A 63 -1.05 2.88 -16.18
C TYR A 63 -1.31 2.32 -14.76
N ALA A 64 -0.61 1.25 -14.40
CA ALA A 64 -0.80 0.53 -13.13
C ALA A 64 -0.72 1.46 -11.90
N ASP A 65 0.28 2.36 -11.85
CA ASP A 65 0.43 3.29 -10.73
C ASP A 65 -0.77 4.24 -10.59
N ALA A 66 -1.32 4.72 -11.70
CA ALA A 66 -2.49 5.60 -11.67
C ALA A 66 -3.75 4.85 -11.17
N TYR A 67 -3.92 3.58 -11.52
CA TYR A 67 -4.99 2.74 -10.94
C TYR A 67 -4.79 2.52 -9.44
N ASN A 68 -3.57 2.21 -9.00
CA ASN A 68 -3.26 2.07 -7.57
C ASN A 68 -3.55 3.37 -6.80
N ASN A 69 -3.15 4.52 -7.33
CA ASN A 69 -3.36 5.82 -6.70
C ASN A 69 -4.83 6.23 -6.69
N LEU A 70 -5.57 5.95 -7.78
CA LEU A 70 -7.02 6.11 -7.83
C LEU A 70 -7.70 5.29 -6.74
N ALA A 71 -7.32 4.02 -6.60
CA ALA A 71 -7.85 3.13 -5.59
C ALA A 71 -7.56 3.62 -4.17
N ASN A 72 -6.34 4.14 -3.91
CA ASN A 72 -5.99 4.75 -2.64
C ASN A 72 -6.91 5.94 -2.30
N ALA A 73 -7.12 6.86 -3.25
CA ALA A 73 -8.00 8.01 -3.04
C ALA A 73 -9.46 7.59 -2.80
N GLN A 74 -9.96 6.59 -3.53
CA GLN A 74 -11.29 6.03 -3.34
C GLN A 74 -11.45 5.38 -1.95
N ARG A 75 -10.45 4.61 -1.50
CA ARG A 75 -10.45 4.04 -0.14
C ARG A 75 -10.55 5.13 0.92
N GLN A 76 -9.80 6.23 0.80
CA GLN A 76 -9.87 7.36 1.73
C GLN A 76 -11.26 8.02 1.76
N LYS A 77 -12.04 7.87 0.71
CA LYS A 77 -13.45 8.30 0.64
C LYS A 77 -14.46 7.23 1.09
N GLY A 78 -14.01 6.05 1.50
CA GLY A 78 -14.88 4.93 1.87
C GLY A 78 -15.51 4.22 0.67
N GLN A 79 -15.07 4.48 -0.56
CA GLN A 79 -15.53 3.82 -1.79
C GLN A 79 -14.77 2.48 -1.96
N LEU A 80 -15.04 1.53 -1.05
CA LEU A 80 -14.21 0.33 -0.92
C LEU A 80 -14.35 -0.61 -2.12
N GLU A 81 -15.54 -0.74 -2.72
CA GLU A 81 -15.80 -1.62 -3.86
C GLU A 81 -15.04 -1.13 -5.10
N GLU A 82 -15.11 0.16 -5.40
CA GLU A 82 -14.39 0.78 -6.51
C GLU A 82 -12.89 0.72 -6.29
N SER A 83 -12.44 0.90 -5.05
CA SER A 83 -11.03 0.78 -4.67
C SER A 83 -10.51 -0.63 -4.95
N VAL A 84 -11.21 -1.69 -4.53
CA VAL A 84 -10.86 -3.09 -4.84
C VAL A 84 -10.78 -3.31 -6.35
N ALA A 85 -11.74 -2.80 -7.13
CA ALA A 85 -11.73 -2.95 -8.58
C ALA A 85 -10.47 -2.32 -9.21
N ASN A 86 -10.11 -1.11 -8.78
CA ASN A 86 -8.96 -0.41 -9.32
C ASN A 86 -7.61 -1.00 -8.87
N TYR A 87 -7.48 -1.52 -7.65
CA TYR A 87 -6.28 -2.29 -7.28
C TYR A 87 -6.13 -3.55 -8.14
N LYS A 88 -7.22 -4.25 -8.44
CA LYS A 88 -7.18 -5.42 -9.34
C LYS A 88 -6.74 -5.02 -10.75
N GLU A 89 -7.17 -3.86 -11.27
CA GLU A 89 -6.68 -3.34 -12.55
C GLU A 89 -5.20 -2.95 -12.48
N ALA A 90 -4.73 -2.33 -11.40
CA ALA A 90 -3.31 -2.06 -11.18
C ALA A 90 -2.47 -3.35 -11.26
N ILE A 91 -2.90 -4.39 -10.56
CA ILE A 91 -2.25 -5.71 -10.57
C ILE A 91 -2.33 -6.36 -11.95
N ARG A 92 -3.45 -6.25 -12.65
CA ARG A 92 -3.61 -6.79 -14.01
C ARG A 92 -2.64 -6.17 -15.01
N PHE A 93 -2.35 -4.88 -14.87
CA PHE A 93 -1.41 -4.17 -15.75
C PHE A 93 0.05 -4.29 -15.31
N ASN A 94 0.30 -4.52 -14.00
CA ASN A 94 1.61 -4.81 -13.45
C ASN A 94 1.46 -5.86 -12.33
N ASN A 95 1.68 -7.11 -12.65
CA ASN A 95 1.57 -8.23 -11.71
C ASN A 95 2.69 -8.27 -10.65
N ASP A 96 3.75 -7.46 -10.81
CA ASP A 96 4.85 -7.32 -9.84
C ASP A 96 4.68 -6.07 -8.95
N HIS A 97 3.48 -5.50 -8.91
CA HIS A 97 3.20 -4.29 -8.12
C HIS A 97 2.90 -4.63 -6.65
N ALA A 98 3.95 -4.83 -5.86
CA ALA A 98 3.86 -5.24 -4.45
C ALA A 98 2.93 -4.32 -3.61
N ASP A 99 3.02 -3.00 -3.82
CA ASP A 99 2.17 -2.02 -3.11
C ASP A 99 0.69 -2.19 -3.46
N ALA A 100 0.35 -2.52 -4.70
CA ALA A 100 -1.05 -2.74 -5.09
C ALA A 100 -1.63 -3.99 -4.40
N TYR A 101 -0.85 -5.06 -4.27
CA TYR A 101 -1.25 -6.24 -3.49
C TYR A 101 -1.41 -5.89 -2.00
N SER A 102 -0.45 -5.17 -1.41
CA SER A 102 -0.53 -4.72 -0.02
C SER A 102 -1.78 -3.88 0.23
N ASN A 103 -2.03 -2.88 -0.62
CA ASN A 103 -3.17 -1.98 -0.51
C ASN A 103 -4.50 -2.71 -0.73
N LEU A 104 -4.57 -3.66 -1.67
CA LEU A 104 -5.74 -4.52 -1.85
C LEU A 104 -6.02 -5.34 -0.58
N GLY A 105 -4.98 -5.90 0.06
CA GLY A 105 -5.10 -6.59 1.34
C GLY A 105 -5.69 -5.71 2.43
N ILE A 106 -5.28 -4.44 2.52
CA ILE A 106 -5.84 -3.49 3.50
C ILE A 106 -7.35 -3.30 3.27
N VAL A 107 -7.78 -3.04 2.04
CA VAL A 107 -9.21 -2.81 1.75
C VAL A 107 -10.04 -4.07 1.98
N LEU A 108 -9.52 -5.24 1.62
CA LEU A 108 -10.20 -6.51 1.89
C LEU A 108 -10.36 -6.75 3.40
N SER A 109 -9.35 -6.39 4.19
CA SER A 109 -9.43 -6.44 5.65
C SER A 109 -10.49 -5.46 6.20
N GLU A 110 -10.57 -4.24 5.66
CA GLU A 110 -11.61 -3.26 6.00
C GLU A 110 -13.02 -3.75 5.65
N GLN A 111 -13.16 -4.60 4.61
CA GLN A 111 -14.41 -5.28 4.24
C GLN A 111 -14.69 -6.55 5.08
N GLY A 112 -13.82 -6.94 6.02
CA GLY A 112 -13.94 -8.18 6.80
C GLY A 112 -13.58 -9.46 6.04
N LYS A 113 -12.97 -9.36 4.85
CA LYS A 113 -12.54 -10.48 4.01
C LYS A 113 -11.11 -10.89 4.37
N PHE A 114 -10.94 -11.41 5.60
CA PHE A 114 -9.62 -11.59 6.21
C PHE A 114 -8.76 -12.62 5.48
N GLU A 115 -9.32 -13.73 5.03
CA GLU A 115 -8.59 -14.77 4.30
C GLU A 115 -8.05 -14.25 2.97
N GLU A 116 -8.90 -13.51 2.22
CA GLU A 116 -8.49 -12.87 0.97
C GLU A 116 -7.41 -11.81 1.22
N ALA A 117 -7.53 -11.02 2.30
CA ALA A 117 -6.53 -10.04 2.67
C ALA A 117 -5.16 -10.67 2.93
N VAL A 118 -5.11 -11.76 3.70
CA VAL A 118 -3.87 -12.50 3.99
C VAL A 118 -3.24 -13.05 2.71
N GLU A 119 -4.04 -13.53 1.77
CA GLU A 119 -3.53 -13.99 0.46
C GLU A 119 -2.84 -12.84 -0.31
N GLN A 120 -3.46 -11.66 -0.36
CA GLN A 120 -2.85 -10.51 -1.04
C GLN A 120 -1.59 -10.02 -0.32
N TYR A 121 -1.57 -9.99 1.00
CA TYR A 121 -0.38 -9.66 1.77
C TYR A 121 0.77 -10.63 1.52
N ARG A 122 0.51 -11.95 1.41
CA ARG A 122 1.54 -12.92 1.05
C ARG A 122 2.12 -12.64 -0.33
N LYS A 123 1.29 -12.36 -1.32
CA LYS A 123 1.75 -11.98 -2.67
C LYS A 123 2.62 -10.72 -2.63
N ALA A 124 2.24 -9.72 -1.82
CA ALA A 124 3.06 -8.53 -1.63
C ALA A 124 4.44 -8.87 -1.04
N LEU A 125 4.50 -9.76 -0.05
CA LEU A 125 5.75 -10.20 0.57
C LEU A 125 6.59 -11.10 -0.36
N ASP A 126 5.98 -11.92 -1.21
CA ASP A 126 6.69 -12.71 -2.21
C ASP A 126 7.42 -11.81 -3.22
N LEU A 127 6.84 -10.65 -3.55
CA LEU A 127 7.42 -9.65 -4.43
C LEU A 127 8.44 -8.74 -3.72
N ASN A 128 8.18 -8.40 -2.47
CA ASN A 128 9.05 -7.55 -1.66
C ASN A 128 9.01 -7.98 -0.18
N HIS A 129 10.01 -8.75 0.23
CA HIS A 129 10.12 -9.27 1.60
C HIS A 129 10.36 -8.21 2.68
N ASN A 130 10.71 -6.97 2.29
CA ASN A 130 11.05 -5.89 3.23
C ASN A 130 9.84 -5.02 3.63
N LEU A 131 8.63 -5.41 3.28
CA LEU A 131 7.40 -4.69 3.61
C LEU A 131 7.01 -4.91 5.08
N PHE A 132 7.69 -4.22 6.01
CA PHE A 132 7.45 -4.37 7.45
C PHE A 132 5.99 -4.07 7.84
N GLN A 133 5.32 -3.11 7.17
CA GLN A 133 3.91 -2.81 7.42
C GLN A 133 3.00 -4.00 7.09
N VAL A 134 3.33 -4.78 6.06
CA VAL A 134 2.55 -5.96 5.67
C VAL A 134 2.64 -7.03 6.75
N HIS A 135 3.82 -7.22 7.36
CA HIS A 135 3.96 -8.12 8.51
C HIS A 135 3.10 -7.66 9.69
N ASP A 136 3.04 -6.35 10.02
CA ASP A 136 2.16 -5.82 11.06
C ASP A 136 0.66 -6.07 10.75
N HIS A 137 0.26 -5.89 9.49
CA HIS A 137 -1.12 -6.17 9.06
C HIS A 137 -1.48 -7.64 9.20
N ILE A 138 -0.63 -8.56 8.74
CA ILE A 138 -0.84 -10.01 8.90
C ILE A 138 -0.91 -10.36 10.38
N ALA A 139 0.02 -9.85 11.20
CA ALA A 139 0.03 -10.09 12.64
C ALA A 139 -1.27 -9.64 13.31
N SER A 140 -1.77 -8.47 12.95
CA SER A 140 -3.05 -7.95 13.48
C SER A 140 -4.22 -8.87 13.14
N LEU A 141 -4.31 -9.35 11.91
CA LEU A 141 -5.36 -10.30 11.50
C LEU A 141 -5.24 -11.63 12.22
N LEU A 142 -4.02 -12.18 12.33
CA LEU A 142 -3.78 -13.44 13.06
C LEU A 142 -4.14 -13.32 14.53
N SER A 143 -3.85 -12.17 15.17
CA SER A 143 -4.22 -11.90 16.54
C SER A 143 -5.74 -11.89 16.73
N GLN A 144 -6.47 -11.25 15.82
CA GLN A 144 -7.95 -11.22 15.84
C GLN A 144 -8.56 -12.62 15.64
N GLN A 145 -7.91 -13.47 14.86
CA GLN A 145 -8.31 -14.87 14.65
C GLN A 145 -7.88 -15.82 15.78
N GLY A 146 -7.20 -15.31 16.81
CA GLY A 146 -6.70 -16.12 17.94
C GLY A 146 -5.41 -16.88 17.65
N ASN A 147 -4.81 -16.73 16.47
CA ASN A 147 -3.50 -17.29 16.16
C ASN A 147 -2.38 -16.41 16.74
N ILE A 148 -2.27 -16.44 18.06
CA ILE A 148 -1.37 -15.57 18.81
C ILE A 148 0.11 -15.86 18.50
N ALA A 149 0.48 -17.12 18.31
CA ALA A 149 1.86 -17.48 18.00
C ALA A 149 2.29 -16.93 16.62
N GLY A 150 1.42 -17.03 15.62
CA GLY A 150 1.64 -16.44 14.30
C GLY A 150 1.73 -14.90 14.37
N ALA A 151 0.84 -14.27 15.13
CA ALA A 151 0.85 -12.81 15.32
C ALA A 151 2.18 -12.33 15.90
N ILE A 152 2.65 -12.95 16.99
CA ILE A 152 3.95 -12.61 17.62
C ILE A 152 5.09 -12.72 16.61
N SER A 153 5.15 -13.84 15.85
CA SER A 153 6.18 -14.05 14.83
C SER A 153 6.21 -12.92 13.79
N HIS A 154 5.05 -12.54 13.26
CA HIS A 154 4.96 -11.49 12.26
C HIS A 154 5.27 -10.08 12.84
N TYR A 155 4.83 -9.75 14.05
CA TYR A 155 5.25 -8.50 14.70
C TYR A 155 6.77 -8.43 14.90
N GLN A 156 7.41 -9.55 15.30
CA GLN A 156 8.86 -9.62 15.44
C GLN A 156 9.57 -9.41 14.10
N GLN A 157 9.04 -9.96 13.01
CA GLN A 157 9.56 -9.72 11.67
C GLN A 157 9.45 -8.23 11.27
N ALA A 158 8.30 -7.60 11.53
CA ALA A 158 8.12 -6.17 11.30
C ALA A 158 9.15 -5.32 12.05
N ILE A 159 9.38 -5.63 13.34
CA ILE A 159 10.36 -4.96 14.20
C ILE A 159 11.80 -5.23 13.74
N THR A 160 12.10 -6.43 13.27
CA THR A 160 13.43 -6.79 12.74
C THR A 160 13.73 -5.98 11.47
N LEU A 161 12.76 -5.85 10.57
CA LEU A 161 12.89 -5.08 9.32
C LEU A 161 12.95 -3.57 9.58
N TYR A 162 12.17 -3.08 10.53
CA TYR A 162 12.15 -1.67 10.90
C TYR A 162 12.07 -1.50 12.43
N PRO A 163 13.22 -1.46 13.14
CA PRO A 163 13.26 -1.39 14.60
C PRO A 163 12.58 -0.15 15.21
N ALA A 164 12.48 0.93 14.44
CA ALA A 164 11.79 2.17 14.86
C ALA A 164 10.28 2.17 14.57
N PHE A 165 9.66 1.01 14.36
CA PHE A 165 8.23 0.90 14.12
C PHE A 165 7.44 0.85 15.44
N ALA A 166 7.17 2.01 16.04
CA ALA A 166 6.47 2.14 17.32
C ALA A 166 5.16 1.34 17.38
N LYS A 167 4.37 1.35 16.29
CA LYS A 167 3.11 0.62 16.20
C LYS A 167 3.29 -0.89 16.38
N ALA A 168 4.29 -1.50 15.75
CA ALA A 168 4.53 -2.94 15.89
C ALA A 168 4.97 -3.30 17.31
N HIS A 169 5.78 -2.46 17.96
CA HIS A 169 6.11 -2.64 19.38
C HIS A 169 4.86 -2.58 20.27
N ASN A 170 4.00 -1.57 20.08
CA ASN A 170 2.74 -1.47 20.83
C ASN A 170 1.83 -2.69 20.59
N ASN A 171 1.65 -3.11 19.35
CA ASN A 171 0.78 -4.24 19.01
C ASN A 171 1.31 -5.57 19.57
N LEU A 172 2.63 -5.79 19.53
CA LEU A 172 3.26 -6.95 20.16
C LEU A 172 3.07 -6.92 21.68
N GLY A 173 3.28 -5.75 22.31
CA GLY A 173 3.01 -5.57 23.74
C GLY A 173 1.57 -5.90 24.10
N SER A 174 0.59 -5.41 23.34
CA SER A 174 -0.84 -5.70 23.54
C SER A 174 -1.15 -7.20 23.40
N THR A 175 -0.53 -7.85 22.40
CA THR A 175 -0.69 -9.31 22.21
C THR A 175 -0.13 -10.11 23.38
N LEU A 176 1.03 -9.71 23.93
CA LEU A 176 1.63 -10.34 25.11
C LEU A 176 0.81 -10.07 26.39
N ALA A 177 0.30 -8.86 26.56
CA ALA A 177 -0.58 -8.51 27.68
C ALA A 177 -1.87 -9.35 27.67
N GLY A 178 -2.44 -9.59 26.49
CA GLY A 178 -3.58 -10.49 26.30
C GLY A 178 -3.30 -11.94 26.73
N GLN A 179 -2.02 -12.36 26.76
CA GLN A 179 -1.59 -13.64 27.30
C GLN A 179 -1.24 -13.63 28.80
N GLY A 180 -1.43 -12.49 29.47
CA GLY A 180 -1.01 -12.30 30.88
C GLY A 180 0.49 -12.08 31.08
N LYS A 181 1.27 -11.95 29.99
CA LYS A 181 2.72 -11.70 30.03
C LYS A 181 3.01 -10.21 30.22
N PHE A 182 2.50 -9.65 31.33
CA PHE A 182 2.51 -8.21 31.56
C PHE A 182 3.94 -7.62 31.64
N LYS A 183 4.92 -8.34 32.21
CA LYS A 183 6.29 -7.85 32.30
C LYS A 183 6.92 -7.67 30.92
N GLU A 184 6.77 -8.66 30.03
CA GLU A 184 7.25 -8.57 28.66
C GLU A 184 6.51 -7.47 27.88
N ALA A 185 5.19 -7.37 28.04
CA ALA A 185 4.37 -6.33 27.42
C ALA A 185 4.84 -4.91 27.78
N ILE A 186 5.17 -4.67 29.04
CA ILE A 186 5.70 -3.38 29.54
C ILE A 186 6.95 -2.97 28.77
N GLU A 187 7.89 -3.89 28.57
CA GLU A 187 9.12 -3.59 27.80
C GLU A 187 8.83 -3.13 26.36
N TYR A 188 7.84 -3.74 25.71
CA TYR A 188 7.47 -3.36 24.35
C TYR A 188 6.71 -2.03 24.30
N PHE A 189 5.85 -1.73 25.26
CA PHE A 189 5.19 -0.42 25.36
C PHE A 189 6.21 0.69 25.62
N GLU A 190 7.17 0.46 26.50
CA GLU A 190 8.27 1.42 26.75
C GLU A 190 9.09 1.68 25.48
N LYS A 191 9.42 0.64 24.70
CA LYS A 191 10.07 0.80 23.39
C LYS A 191 9.24 1.64 22.44
N ALA A 192 7.92 1.38 22.35
CA ALA A 192 7.02 2.17 21.50
C ALA A 192 7.02 3.66 21.89
N ILE A 193 6.97 3.96 23.19
CA ILE A 193 6.98 5.33 23.72
C ILE A 193 8.35 6.01 23.51
N ASN A 194 9.43 5.26 23.62
CA ASN A 194 10.78 5.79 23.35
C ASN A 194 10.95 6.16 21.88
N ILE A 195 10.34 5.41 20.97
CA ILE A 195 10.34 5.70 19.52
C ILE A 195 9.42 6.88 19.20
N ASP A 196 8.19 6.86 19.71
CA ASP A 196 7.21 7.93 19.56
C ASP A 196 6.70 8.38 20.94
N PRO A 197 7.29 9.45 21.50
CA PRO A 197 6.85 9.98 22.80
C PRO A 197 5.40 10.48 22.84
N ASN A 198 4.75 10.68 21.70
CA ASN A 198 3.36 11.14 21.62
C ASN A 198 2.36 9.99 21.38
N TYR A 199 2.81 8.74 21.39
CA TYR A 199 1.95 7.58 21.14
C TYR A 199 1.03 7.31 22.35
N VAL A 200 -0.17 7.88 22.30
CA VAL A 200 -1.17 7.84 23.39
C VAL A 200 -1.55 6.42 23.76
N ASP A 201 -1.84 5.56 22.77
CA ASP A 201 -2.26 4.18 23.01
C ASP A 201 -1.19 3.37 23.76
N ALA A 202 0.08 3.55 23.39
CA ALA A 202 1.18 2.84 24.06
C ALA A 202 1.33 3.27 25.53
N ARG A 203 1.10 4.55 25.86
CA ARG A 203 1.10 5.03 27.24
C ARG A 203 -0.05 4.42 28.05
N SER A 204 -1.27 4.45 27.50
CA SER A 204 -2.44 3.87 28.16
C SER A 204 -2.26 2.36 28.40
N ASN A 205 -1.72 1.65 27.39
CA ASN A 205 -1.45 0.22 27.49
C ASN A 205 -0.35 -0.08 28.53
N LEU A 206 0.69 0.76 28.62
CA LEU A 206 1.73 0.65 29.63
C LEU A 206 1.18 0.79 31.04
N GLU A 207 0.37 1.81 31.30
CA GLU A 207 -0.26 2.05 32.60
C GLU A 207 -1.15 0.86 33.00
N PHE A 208 -1.96 0.36 32.06
CA PHE A 208 -2.80 -0.81 32.29
C PHE A 208 -1.96 -2.06 32.62
N ALA A 209 -0.94 -2.37 31.82
CA ALA A 209 -0.07 -3.53 32.07
C ALA A 209 0.66 -3.44 33.43
N ARG A 210 1.14 -2.25 33.82
CA ARG A 210 1.75 -2.02 35.14
C ARG A 210 0.78 -2.25 36.29
N SER A 211 -0.50 -1.93 36.12
CA SER A 211 -1.51 -2.16 37.19
C SER A 211 -1.76 -3.64 37.46
N LEU A 212 -1.55 -4.50 36.42
CA LEU A 212 -1.77 -5.95 36.49
C LEU A 212 -0.50 -6.76 36.74
N SER A 213 0.68 -6.14 36.66
CA SER A 213 1.97 -6.81 36.85
C SER A 213 2.43 -6.87 38.32
N LYS A 214 1.61 -6.33 39.25
CA LYS A 214 1.83 -6.39 40.69
C LYS A 214 1.32 -7.72 41.23
#